data_fc6f28c70d574784929b7332abb94a60
#
_entry.id   fc6f28c70d574784929b7332abb94a60
#
_cell.length_a   1.000
_cell.length_b   1.000
_cell.length_c   1.000
_cell.angle_alpha   90.00
_cell.angle_beta   90.00
_cell.angle_gamma   90.00
#
_symmetry.space_group_name_H-M   'P 1'
#
loop_
_entity.id
_entity.type
_entity.pdbx_description
1 polymer ?
#
loop_
_entity_poly.entity_id
_entity_poly.type
_entity_poly.pdbx_seq_one_letter_code
_entity_poly.pdbx_strand_id
1 'polypeptide(L)'
;MSYKTVEGLKYTKKHEWARREESVAIVGLCDYAQDKLGEIVFVELPDVGTELEVGKSAAVIESVKAVADLYSPLSGTVTEINEALLDQPELINADPYGEAWVYKLEIKDEAELGSLMDKAGYEKFIVEEEEK
;
A
#
# COMPACT_ATOMS: atom_id res chain seq x y z
N MET A 1 12.14 -6.18 16.96
CA MET A 1 12.52 -5.85 15.58
C MET A 1 11.81 -4.59 15.11
N SER A 2 12.50 -3.71 14.45
CA SER A 2 11.89 -2.47 13.98
C SER A 2 11.64 -2.51 12.49
N TYR A 3 10.50 -1.94 12.09
CA TYR A 3 10.13 -1.79 10.69
C TYR A 3 10.12 -0.31 10.34
N LYS A 4 10.43 -0.01 9.09
CA LYS A 4 10.46 1.36 8.62
C LYS A 4 9.04 1.89 8.48
N THR A 5 8.81 3.09 8.99
CA THR A 5 7.58 3.85 8.78
C THR A 5 7.97 5.27 8.40
N VAL A 6 7.06 6.00 7.77
CA VAL A 6 7.36 7.34 7.26
C VAL A 6 6.35 8.34 7.80
N GLU A 7 6.84 9.48 8.28
CA GLU A 7 6.00 10.55 8.78
C GLU A 7 5.20 11.17 7.63
N GLY A 8 3.96 11.52 7.92
CA GLY A 8 3.10 12.15 6.91
C GLY A 8 2.27 11.19 6.07
N LEU A 9 2.52 9.89 6.18
CA LEU A 9 1.70 8.90 5.50
C LEU A 9 0.53 8.47 6.37
N LYS A 10 -0.47 7.88 5.72
CA LYS A 10 -1.57 7.20 6.40
C LYS A 10 -1.43 5.71 6.16
N TYR A 11 -1.91 4.92 7.11
CA TYR A 11 -1.69 3.47 7.11
C TYR A 11 -2.97 2.71 7.39
N THR A 12 -3.07 1.49 6.85
CA THR A 12 -4.20 0.60 7.11
C THR A 12 -3.79 -0.58 7.97
N LYS A 13 -4.76 -1.28 8.52
CA LYS A 13 -4.52 -2.51 9.29
C LYS A 13 -4.09 -3.68 8.39
N LYS A 14 -4.21 -3.53 7.09
CA LYS A 14 -3.73 -4.52 6.11
C LYS A 14 -2.34 -4.19 5.62
N HIS A 15 -1.68 -3.19 6.21
CA HIS A 15 -0.30 -2.82 5.94
C HIS A 15 -0.09 -2.18 4.57
N GLU A 16 -1.05 -1.35 4.16
CA GLU A 16 -0.92 -0.49 2.99
C GLU A 16 -0.69 0.94 3.48
N TRP A 17 0.01 1.74 2.68
CA TRP A 17 0.18 3.16 3.00
C TRP A 17 -0.45 4.01 1.91
N ALA A 18 -0.82 5.23 2.29
CA ALA A 18 -1.34 6.23 1.36
C ALA A 18 -0.67 7.57 1.64
N ARG A 19 -0.20 8.22 0.59
CA ARG A 19 0.33 9.57 0.67
C ARG A 19 -0.59 10.49 -0.10
N ARG A 20 -1.16 11.48 0.58
CA ARG A 20 -2.06 12.41 -0.07
C ARG A 20 -1.28 13.54 -0.73
N GLU A 21 -1.59 13.83 -2.00
CA GLU A 21 -1.09 14.99 -2.73
C GLU A 21 -2.31 15.65 -3.38
N GLU A 22 -2.81 16.71 -2.74
CA GLU A 22 -4.03 17.40 -3.14
C GLU A 22 -5.22 16.43 -3.17
N SER A 23 -5.84 16.18 -4.32
CA SER A 23 -6.99 15.28 -4.41
C SER A 23 -6.59 13.85 -4.76
N VAL A 24 -5.29 13.57 -4.85
CA VAL A 24 -4.78 12.28 -5.26
C VAL A 24 -4.10 11.58 -4.09
N ALA A 25 -4.29 10.28 -3.98
CA ALA A 25 -3.56 9.45 -3.03
C ALA A 25 -2.62 8.52 -3.79
N ILE A 26 -1.37 8.45 -3.34
CA ILE A 26 -0.39 7.50 -3.86
C ILE A 26 -0.38 6.33 -2.87
N VAL A 27 -0.55 5.11 -3.36
CA VAL A 27 -0.76 3.93 -2.52
C VAL A 27 0.34 2.90 -2.76
N GLY A 28 0.78 2.27 -1.68
CA GLY A 28 1.76 1.21 -1.76
C GLY A 28 1.69 0.28 -0.56
N LEU A 29 2.65 -0.62 -0.50
CA LEU A 29 2.75 -1.65 0.53
C LEU A 29 3.79 -1.24 1.56
N CYS A 30 3.49 -1.46 2.84
CA CYS A 30 4.40 -1.07 3.92
C CYS A 30 5.59 -2.03 4.05
N ASP A 31 6.64 -1.54 4.69
CA ASP A 31 7.84 -2.33 4.96
C ASP A 31 7.51 -3.62 5.72
N TYR A 32 6.66 -3.53 6.73
CA TYR A 32 6.24 -4.69 7.50
C TYR A 32 5.68 -5.79 6.61
N ALA A 33 4.82 -5.42 5.65
CA ALA A 33 4.17 -6.39 4.78
C ALA A 33 5.17 -7.07 3.84
N GLN A 34 6.09 -6.30 3.25
CA GLN A 34 7.05 -6.88 2.33
C GLN A 34 8.00 -7.83 3.07
N ASP A 35 8.34 -7.50 4.32
CA ASP A 35 9.20 -8.38 5.13
C ASP A 35 8.52 -9.71 5.39
N LYS A 36 7.23 -9.69 5.71
CA LYS A 36 6.47 -10.91 5.97
C LYS A 36 6.26 -11.75 4.71
N LEU A 37 6.11 -11.08 3.55
CA LEU A 37 5.93 -11.77 2.28
C LEU A 37 7.22 -12.39 1.75
N GLY A 38 8.36 -11.76 2.01
CA GLY A 38 9.63 -12.17 1.44
C GLY A 38 9.82 -11.64 0.05
N GLU A 39 10.66 -12.30 -0.74
CA GLU A 39 11.02 -11.82 -2.08
C GLU A 39 9.81 -11.73 -2.99
N ILE A 40 9.54 -10.53 -3.50
CA ILE A 40 8.40 -10.27 -4.40
C ILE A 40 8.84 -10.60 -5.82
N VAL A 41 8.05 -11.41 -6.51
CA VAL A 41 8.39 -11.91 -7.84
C VAL A 41 7.39 -11.48 -8.93
N PHE A 42 6.20 -11.04 -8.54
CA PHE A 42 5.18 -10.64 -9.52
C PHE A 42 4.21 -9.66 -8.89
N VAL A 43 3.78 -8.67 -9.67
CA VAL A 43 2.76 -7.69 -9.26
C VAL A 43 1.72 -7.60 -10.36
N GLU A 44 0.45 -7.73 -9.98
CA GLU A 44 -0.66 -7.49 -10.89
C GLU A 44 -1.26 -6.13 -10.54
N LEU A 45 -1.16 -5.19 -11.47
CA LEU A 45 -1.61 -3.81 -11.26
C LEU A 45 -3.06 -3.62 -11.67
N PRO A 46 -3.78 -2.66 -11.08
CA PRO A 46 -5.12 -2.33 -11.56
C PRO A 46 -5.03 -1.57 -12.89
N ASP A 47 -6.14 -1.52 -13.61
CA ASP A 47 -6.21 -0.72 -14.82
C ASP A 47 -6.51 0.75 -14.48
N VAL A 48 -5.91 1.67 -15.21
CA VAL A 48 -6.24 3.08 -15.11
C VAL A 48 -7.72 3.25 -15.46
N GLY A 49 -8.42 4.04 -14.67
CA GLY A 49 -9.86 4.23 -14.83
C GLY A 49 -10.72 3.33 -13.98
N THR A 50 -10.11 2.35 -13.31
CA THR A 50 -10.86 1.47 -12.41
C THR A 50 -11.41 2.26 -11.23
N GLU A 51 -12.67 2.05 -10.89
CA GLU A 51 -13.26 2.63 -9.70
C GLU A 51 -13.14 1.65 -8.56
N LEU A 52 -12.52 2.11 -7.48
CA LEU A 52 -12.29 1.29 -6.29
C LEU A 52 -13.11 1.83 -5.13
N GLU A 53 -13.57 0.91 -4.29
CA GLU A 53 -14.16 1.26 -2.99
C GLU A 53 -13.18 0.84 -1.92
N VAL A 54 -13.18 1.56 -0.80
CA VAL A 54 -12.31 1.23 0.34
C VAL A 54 -12.48 -0.24 0.71
N GLY A 55 -11.36 -0.93 0.87
CA GLY A 55 -11.35 -2.35 1.24
C GLY A 55 -11.43 -3.33 0.09
N LYS A 56 -11.62 -2.86 -1.14
CA LYS A 56 -11.60 -3.73 -2.32
C LYS A 56 -10.18 -4.03 -2.76
N SER A 57 -9.96 -5.22 -3.31
CA SER A 57 -8.65 -5.58 -3.85
C SER A 57 -8.32 -4.72 -5.06
N ALA A 58 -7.19 -4.01 -4.99
CA ALA A 58 -6.74 -3.13 -6.06
C ALA A 58 -5.63 -3.77 -6.88
N ALA A 59 -4.76 -4.53 -6.23
CA ALA A 59 -3.60 -5.14 -6.87
C ALA A 59 -3.32 -6.48 -6.21
N VAL A 60 -2.49 -7.30 -6.86
CA VAL A 60 -2.07 -8.58 -6.31
C VAL A 60 -0.54 -8.60 -6.26
N ILE A 61 0.01 -8.98 -5.13
CA ILE A 61 1.45 -9.04 -4.90
C ILE A 61 1.82 -10.49 -4.65
N GLU A 62 2.69 -11.07 -5.49
CA GLU A 62 3.14 -12.45 -5.31
C GLU A 62 4.60 -12.50 -4.89
N SER A 63 4.87 -13.27 -3.84
CA SER A 63 6.23 -13.53 -3.42
C SER A 63 6.55 -15.00 -3.72
N VAL A 64 7.80 -15.38 -3.43
CA VAL A 64 8.24 -16.78 -3.60
C VAL A 64 7.45 -17.75 -2.74
N LYS A 65 6.77 -17.28 -1.69
CA LYS A 65 6.08 -18.17 -0.75
C LYS A 65 4.59 -17.87 -0.57
N ALA A 66 4.08 -16.75 -1.07
CA ALA A 66 2.69 -16.34 -0.78
C ALA A 66 2.14 -15.41 -1.83
N VAL A 67 0.81 -15.29 -1.85
CA VAL A 67 0.09 -14.34 -2.70
C VAL A 67 -0.77 -13.48 -1.78
N ALA A 68 -0.73 -12.18 -1.95
CA ALA A 68 -1.50 -11.25 -1.12
C ALA A 68 -2.20 -10.21 -1.99
N ASP A 69 -3.42 -9.85 -1.58
CA ASP A 69 -4.12 -8.74 -2.20
C ASP A 69 -3.66 -7.44 -1.55
N LEU A 70 -3.54 -6.39 -2.35
CA LEU A 70 -3.35 -5.05 -1.84
C LEU A 70 -4.71 -4.37 -1.92
N TYR A 71 -5.33 -4.16 -0.77
CA TYR A 71 -6.67 -3.57 -0.70
C TYR A 71 -6.57 -2.05 -0.75
N SER A 72 -7.57 -1.42 -1.37
CA SER A 72 -7.54 0.03 -1.49
C SER A 72 -7.86 0.68 -0.14
N PRO A 73 -7.00 1.60 0.33
CA PRO A 73 -7.25 2.29 1.60
C PRO A 73 -8.34 3.35 1.49
N LEU A 74 -8.68 3.75 0.28
CA LEU A 74 -9.63 4.84 0.01
C LEU A 74 -10.47 4.50 -1.21
N SER A 75 -11.65 5.10 -1.29
CA SER A 75 -12.48 5.00 -2.49
C SER A 75 -12.05 6.05 -3.50
N GLY A 76 -12.08 5.70 -4.77
CA GLY A 76 -11.72 6.63 -5.83
C GLY A 76 -11.48 5.95 -7.16
N THR A 77 -10.91 6.69 -8.10
CA THR A 77 -10.63 6.20 -9.45
C THR A 77 -9.13 6.14 -9.68
N VAL A 78 -8.64 5.01 -10.18
CA VAL A 78 -7.21 4.83 -10.48
C VAL A 78 -6.83 5.76 -11.62
N THR A 79 -5.84 6.63 -11.38
CA THR A 79 -5.39 7.59 -12.38
C THR A 79 -4.04 7.24 -12.97
N GLU A 80 -3.23 6.47 -12.24
CA GLU A 80 -1.88 6.14 -12.67
C GLU A 80 -1.43 4.83 -12.02
N ILE A 81 -0.63 4.04 -12.72
CA ILE A 81 -0.06 2.80 -12.18
C ILE A 81 1.45 2.84 -12.37
N ASN A 82 2.17 2.12 -11.51
CA ASN A 82 3.62 2.09 -11.55
C ASN A 82 4.09 0.89 -12.37
N GLU A 83 4.22 1.10 -13.67
CA GLU A 83 4.58 0.02 -14.59
C GLU A 83 5.98 -0.55 -14.35
N ALA A 84 6.84 0.18 -13.65
CA ALA A 84 8.16 -0.34 -13.30
C ALA A 84 8.08 -1.61 -12.47
N LEU A 85 6.99 -1.79 -11.72
CA LEU A 85 6.81 -2.99 -10.90
C LEU A 85 6.56 -4.25 -11.74
N LEU A 86 6.16 -4.10 -13.00
CA LEU A 86 5.98 -5.24 -13.89
C LEU A 86 7.31 -5.86 -14.28
N ASP A 87 8.34 -5.02 -14.46
CA ASP A 87 9.68 -5.47 -14.81
C ASP A 87 10.55 -5.70 -13.58
N GLN A 88 10.30 -4.94 -12.51
CA GLN A 88 11.14 -4.95 -11.31
C GLN A 88 10.26 -5.05 -10.05
N PRO A 89 9.57 -6.19 -9.85
CA PRO A 89 8.70 -6.33 -8.67
C PRO A 89 9.48 -6.30 -7.35
N GLU A 90 10.77 -6.61 -7.39
CA GLU A 90 11.64 -6.58 -6.21
C GLU A 90 11.85 -5.16 -5.65
N LEU A 91 11.43 -4.12 -6.38
CA LEU A 91 11.44 -2.77 -5.84
C LEU A 91 10.60 -2.66 -4.55
N ILE A 92 9.57 -3.48 -4.44
CA ILE A 92 8.74 -3.49 -3.24
C ILE A 92 9.57 -3.88 -2.01
N ASN A 93 10.52 -4.80 -2.19
CA ASN A 93 11.42 -5.18 -1.11
C ASN A 93 12.48 -4.10 -0.84
N ALA A 94 12.95 -3.44 -1.90
CA ALA A 94 14.08 -2.51 -1.80
C ALA A 94 13.65 -1.12 -1.33
N ASP A 95 12.49 -0.63 -1.78
CA ASP A 95 12.08 0.75 -1.48
C ASP A 95 10.55 0.87 -1.47
N PRO A 96 9.90 0.26 -0.48
CA PRO A 96 8.43 0.19 -0.46
C PRO A 96 7.72 1.54 -0.35
N TYR A 97 8.39 2.55 0.24
CA TYR A 97 7.77 3.86 0.42
C TYR A 97 8.15 4.88 -0.66
N GLY A 98 9.04 4.51 -1.58
CA GLY A 98 9.52 5.42 -2.61
C GLY A 98 9.26 4.88 -4.01
N GLU A 99 10.27 4.25 -4.61
CA GLU A 99 10.20 3.77 -6.00
C GLU A 99 9.08 2.76 -6.23
N ALA A 100 8.67 2.03 -5.19
CA ALA A 100 7.70 0.94 -5.31
C ALA A 100 6.27 1.33 -5.00
N TRP A 101 5.91 2.62 -5.19
CA TRP A 101 4.48 2.97 -5.13
C TRP A 101 3.74 2.12 -6.16
N VAL A 102 2.49 1.76 -5.88
CA VAL A 102 1.76 0.82 -6.72
C VAL A 102 0.80 1.51 -7.68
N TYR A 103 -0.06 2.38 -7.15
CA TYR A 103 -1.00 3.12 -8.01
C TYR A 103 -1.34 4.46 -7.38
N LYS A 104 -1.90 5.35 -8.21
CA LYS A 104 -2.44 6.64 -7.76
C LYS A 104 -3.94 6.64 -7.95
N LEU A 105 -4.64 7.29 -7.04
CA LEU A 105 -6.08 7.24 -6.93
C LEU A 105 -6.61 8.65 -6.74
N GLU A 106 -7.57 9.07 -7.59
CA GLU A 106 -8.30 10.31 -7.36
C GLU A 106 -9.28 10.07 -6.23
N ILE A 107 -9.14 10.78 -5.12
CA ILE A 107 -9.91 10.53 -3.90
C ILE A 107 -11.37 10.95 -4.11
N LYS A 108 -12.28 10.03 -3.85
CA LYS A 108 -13.71 10.27 -3.98
C LYS A 108 -14.32 10.80 -2.69
N ASP A 109 -13.86 10.29 -1.55
CA ASP A 109 -14.43 10.63 -0.24
C ASP A 109 -13.30 10.92 0.74
N GLU A 110 -13.03 12.20 0.96
CA GLU A 110 -11.93 12.61 1.83
C GLU A 110 -12.17 12.26 3.30
N ALA A 111 -13.42 12.03 3.68
CA ALA A 111 -13.72 11.63 5.05
C ALA A 111 -13.10 10.29 5.41
N GLU A 112 -12.86 9.43 4.42
CA GLU A 112 -12.24 8.14 4.66
C GLU A 112 -10.80 8.25 5.17
N LEU A 113 -10.13 9.36 4.90
CA LEU A 113 -8.78 9.60 5.41
C LEU A 113 -8.74 9.59 6.93
N GLY A 114 -9.81 10.01 7.56
CA GLY A 114 -9.91 10.04 9.02
C GLY A 114 -9.94 8.67 9.66
N SER A 115 -10.26 7.62 8.89
CA SER A 115 -10.27 6.24 9.40
C SER A 115 -8.91 5.58 9.36
N LEU A 116 -7.93 6.20 8.72
CA LEU A 116 -6.60 5.62 8.57
C LEU A 116 -5.71 6.00 9.75
N MET A 117 -4.71 5.18 10.01
CA MET A 117 -3.76 5.42 11.09
C MET A 117 -2.65 6.36 10.62
N ASP A 118 -2.16 7.20 11.55
CA ASP A 118 -0.94 7.95 11.31
C ASP A 118 0.27 7.07 11.68
N LYS A 119 1.47 7.63 11.56
CA LYS A 119 2.71 6.89 11.83
C LYS A 119 2.71 6.29 13.25
N ALA A 120 2.36 7.08 14.25
CA ALA A 120 2.38 6.62 15.64
C ALA A 120 1.35 5.51 15.88
N GLY A 121 0.17 5.66 15.34
CA GLY A 121 -0.89 4.67 15.48
C GLY A 121 -0.53 3.37 14.79
N TYR A 122 0.07 3.46 13.62
CA TYR A 122 0.48 2.27 12.89
C TYR A 122 1.63 1.54 13.59
N GLU A 123 2.60 2.26 14.12
CA GLU A 123 3.71 1.65 14.86
C GLU A 123 3.20 0.88 16.07
N LYS A 124 2.23 1.45 16.77
CA LYS A 124 1.60 0.77 17.89
C LYS A 124 0.88 -0.50 17.43
N PHE A 125 0.18 -0.40 16.29
CA PHE A 125 -0.53 -1.54 15.71
C PHE A 125 0.45 -2.69 15.37
N ILE A 126 1.61 -2.37 14.78
CA ILE A 126 2.62 -3.39 14.44
C ILE A 126 3.11 -4.10 15.70
N VAL A 127 3.38 -3.36 16.77
CA VAL A 127 3.83 -3.95 18.03
C VAL A 127 2.79 -4.95 18.54
N GLU A 128 1.51 -4.57 18.50
CA GLU A 128 0.43 -5.44 18.94
C GLU A 128 0.32 -6.69 18.08
N GLU A 129 0.52 -6.55 16.77
CA GLU A 129 0.50 -7.69 15.85
C GLU A 129 1.62 -8.68 16.16
N GLU A 130 2.83 -8.16 16.47
CA GLU A 130 3.98 -9.02 16.75
C GLU A 130 3.85 -9.73 18.08
N GLU A 131 3.01 -9.25 18.98
CA GLU A 131 2.80 -9.86 20.30
C GLU A 131 1.78 -10.98 20.30
N LYS A 132 1.08 -11.18 19.19
CA LYS A 132 0.05 -12.23 19.08
C LYS A 132 0.65 -13.60 18.85
#